data_750089ba7ff5a9d7ea3977fd68fb3649
#
_entry.id   750089ba7ff5a9d7ea3977fd68fb3649
#
_cell.length_a   1.000
_cell.length_b   1.000
_cell.length_c   1.000
_cell.angle_alpha   90.00
_cell.angle_beta   90.00
_cell.angle_gamma   90.00
#
_symmetry.space_group_name_H-M   'P 1'
#
loop_
_entity.id
_entity.type
_entity.pdbx_description
1 polymer ?
#
loop_
_entity_poly.entity_id
_entity_poly.type
_entity_poly.pdbx_seq_one_letter_code
_entity_poly.pdbx_strand_id
1 'polypeptide(L)'
;MLPMLQPLFSLPDYQTSNAEALRIVGGSLMTVILALLGSLLLSLLIQPIYCGTLYGELSARIYGSASSVGLMLRRSKFSLKRFFTTTLCYLLAAFAIAFVLNIFVSIFTAFATLFATLGSIPSLLNGGVFHAGAGLIVPLVLVFLLVFVAELAGTSFLLFVYPVAVNEPIRNFAAVKRSFQLVWKRFGRVFGCLLILSGIALVFALIFAACMFFAITLSGVAGIVLICLAVLLYLVMLLFLSPYEAALVTVLYFDTRTRMEGTAWLGEP
;
A
#
# COMPACT_ATOMS: atom_id res chain seq x y z
N MET A 1 -23.23 -10.05 8.22
CA MET A 1 -22.74 -8.70 8.53
C MET A 1 -22.04 -8.75 9.87
N LEU A 2 -20.81 -8.30 9.96
CA LEU A 2 -20.09 -8.18 11.22
C LEU A 2 -20.86 -7.17 12.10
N PRO A 3 -21.22 -7.50 13.32
CA PRO A 3 -22.01 -6.60 14.19
C PRO A 3 -21.32 -5.26 14.47
N MET A 4 -20.01 -5.16 14.22
CA MET A 4 -19.24 -3.92 14.36
C MET A 4 -19.51 -2.88 13.26
N LEU A 5 -20.04 -3.27 12.09
CA LEU A 5 -20.29 -2.34 10.98
C LEU A 5 -21.76 -1.92 10.89
N GLN A 6 -22.66 -2.54 11.64
CA GLN A 6 -24.06 -2.17 11.69
C GLN A 6 -24.33 -0.70 12.04
N PRO A 7 -23.59 -0.08 12.99
CA PRO A 7 -23.78 1.33 13.31
C PRO A 7 -23.39 2.31 12.21
N LEU A 8 -22.52 1.87 11.27
CA LEU A 8 -22.05 2.72 10.16
C LEU A 8 -23.08 2.81 9.01
N PHE A 9 -24.00 1.85 8.92
CA PHE A 9 -24.98 1.75 7.83
C PHE A 9 -26.43 1.94 8.28
N SER A 10 -26.70 1.94 9.59
CA SER A 10 -27.99 2.39 10.12
C SER A 10 -27.99 3.92 10.13
N LEU A 11 -28.68 4.51 9.15
CA LEU A 11 -29.05 5.92 9.24
C LEU A 11 -29.80 6.12 10.57
N PRO A 12 -29.32 7.00 11.45
CA PRO A 12 -30.01 7.25 12.71
C PRO A 12 -31.42 7.77 12.40
N ASP A 13 -32.45 7.12 12.97
CA ASP A 13 -33.77 7.71 13.03
C ASP A 13 -33.63 9.13 13.57
N TYR A 14 -34.28 10.08 12.94
CA TYR A 14 -34.16 11.52 13.21
C TYR A 14 -34.44 11.95 14.67
N GLN A 15 -34.69 10.99 15.56
CA GLN A 15 -34.95 11.20 16.99
C GLN A 15 -33.82 10.76 17.92
N THR A 16 -32.68 10.28 17.40
CA THR A 16 -31.54 10.00 18.29
C THR A 16 -31.01 11.30 18.87
N SER A 17 -30.90 11.36 20.18
CA SER A 17 -30.36 12.54 20.86
C SER A 17 -28.92 12.76 20.38
N ASN A 18 -28.51 14.03 20.27
CA ASN A 18 -27.13 14.42 19.87
C ASN A 18 -26.06 13.64 20.66
N ALA A 19 -26.37 13.21 21.88
CA ALA A 19 -25.49 12.41 22.73
C ALA A 19 -25.30 10.96 22.22
N GLU A 20 -26.34 10.32 21.67
CA GLU A 20 -26.23 8.99 21.06
C GLU A 20 -25.48 9.03 19.75
N ALA A 21 -25.74 10.02 18.90
CA ALA A 21 -24.98 10.23 17.67
C ALA A 21 -23.49 10.44 17.97
N LEU A 22 -23.16 11.24 18.97
CA LEU A 22 -21.76 11.48 19.40
C LEU A 22 -21.12 10.19 19.96
N ARG A 23 -21.86 9.35 20.66
CA ARG A 23 -21.38 8.08 21.21
C ARG A 23 -21.12 7.06 20.10
N ILE A 24 -21.98 6.98 19.08
CA ILE A 24 -21.82 6.10 17.92
C ILE A 24 -20.61 6.53 17.09
N VAL A 25 -20.49 7.84 16.78
CA VAL A 25 -19.36 8.39 16.02
C VAL A 25 -18.07 8.27 16.82
N GLY A 26 -18.08 8.57 18.12
CA GLY A 26 -16.91 8.40 18.98
C GLY A 26 -16.44 6.96 19.11
N GLY A 27 -17.38 6.02 19.24
CA GLY A 27 -17.08 4.59 19.30
C GLY A 27 -16.49 4.04 18.00
N SER A 28 -17.04 4.43 16.85
CA SER A 28 -16.51 4.04 15.54
C SER A 28 -15.12 4.65 15.28
N LEU A 29 -14.91 5.90 15.62
CA LEU A 29 -13.61 6.57 15.49
C LEU A 29 -12.54 5.91 16.37
N MET A 30 -12.89 5.57 17.63
CA MET A 30 -11.97 4.86 18.52
C MET A 30 -11.60 3.48 18.00
N THR A 31 -12.55 2.74 17.43
CA THR A 31 -12.30 1.43 16.82
C THR A 31 -11.36 1.53 15.62
N VAL A 32 -11.55 2.53 14.76
CA VAL A 32 -10.67 2.79 13.62
C VAL A 32 -9.25 3.16 14.10
N ILE A 33 -9.13 4.03 15.10
CA ILE A 33 -7.82 4.40 15.66
C ILE A 33 -7.12 3.18 16.26
N LEU A 34 -7.81 2.35 17.03
CA LEU A 34 -7.23 1.13 17.60
C LEU A 34 -6.81 0.13 16.53
N ALA A 35 -7.61 -0.03 15.48
CA ALA A 35 -7.27 -0.90 14.34
C ALA A 35 -6.03 -0.37 13.59
N LEU A 36 -5.91 0.93 13.37
CA LEU A 36 -4.75 1.56 12.75
C LEU A 36 -3.49 1.40 13.62
N LEU A 37 -3.59 1.64 14.93
CA LEU A 37 -2.47 1.44 15.86
C LEU A 37 -2.06 -0.03 15.93
N GLY A 38 -3.02 -0.94 15.97
CA GLY A 38 -2.77 -2.38 15.96
C GLY A 38 -2.06 -2.83 14.67
N SER A 39 -2.52 -2.36 13.52
CA SER A 39 -1.89 -2.66 12.22
C SER A 39 -0.47 -2.08 12.11
N LEU A 40 -0.24 -0.88 12.62
CA LEU A 40 1.08 -0.26 12.67
C LEU A 40 2.05 -1.05 13.55
N LEU A 41 1.62 -1.45 14.75
CA LEU A 41 2.42 -2.26 15.67
C LEU A 41 2.74 -3.63 15.05
N LEU A 42 1.76 -4.27 14.43
CA LEU A 42 1.94 -5.56 13.76
C LEU A 42 2.94 -5.44 12.60
N SER A 43 2.83 -4.38 11.80
CA SER A 43 3.77 -4.09 10.72
C SER A 43 5.19 -3.87 11.24
N LEU A 44 5.35 -3.11 12.32
CA LEU A 44 6.65 -2.88 12.96
C LEU A 44 7.32 -4.16 13.48
N LEU A 45 6.53 -5.16 13.90
CA LEU A 45 7.05 -6.42 14.42
C LEU A 45 7.32 -7.46 13.32
N ILE A 46 6.37 -7.61 12.39
CA ILE A 46 6.42 -8.68 11.37
C ILE A 46 7.29 -8.27 10.18
N GLN A 47 7.17 -7.04 9.70
CA GLN A 47 7.84 -6.59 8.48
C GLN A 47 9.37 -6.67 8.55
N PRO A 48 10.07 -6.31 9.64
CA PRO A 48 11.51 -6.47 9.73
C PRO A 48 11.97 -7.92 9.61
N ILE A 49 11.22 -8.84 10.24
CA ILE A 49 11.52 -10.28 10.21
C ILE A 49 11.29 -10.81 8.81
N TYR A 50 10.12 -10.55 8.25
CA TYR A 50 9.72 -11.00 6.93
C TYR A 50 10.66 -10.47 5.83
N CYS A 51 10.86 -9.16 5.75
CA CYS A 51 11.72 -8.54 4.74
C CYS A 51 13.19 -8.93 4.93
N GLY A 52 13.69 -8.93 6.17
CA GLY A 52 15.08 -9.31 6.46
C GLY A 52 15.40 -10.75 6.07
N THR A 53 14.49 -11.68 6.34
CA THR A 53 14.65 -13.09 5.97
C THR A 53 14.50 -13.30 4.46
N LEU A 54 13.46 -12.75 3.85
CA LEU A 54 13.14 -12.96 2.44
C LEU A 54 14.21 -12.36 1.52
N TYR A 55 14.55 -11.08 1.73
CA TYR A 55 15.60 -10.45 0.92
C TYR A 55 16.99 -11.03 1.20
N GLY A 56 17.26 -11.45 2.43
CA GLY A 56 18.50 -12.15 2.78
C GLY A 56 18.65 -13.47 2.06
N GLU A 57 17.59 -14.25 1.98
CA GLU A 57 17.55 -15.52 1.27
C GLU A 57 17.71 -15.37 -0.23
N LEU A 58 16.93 -14.45 -0.82
CA LEU A 58 17.00 -14.16 -2.24
C LEU A 58 18.39 -13.67 -2.66
N SER A 59 19.02 -12.81 -1.86
CA SER A 59 20.38 -12.35 -2.09
C SER A 59 21.39 -13.49 -1.97
N ALA A 60 21.27 -14.36 -0.96
CA ALA A 60 22.15 -15.52 -0.79
C ALA A 60 22.10 -16.46 -1.99
N ARG A 61 20.93 -16.68 -2.58
CA ARG A 61 20.76 -17.48 -3.81
C ARG A 61 21.42 -16.84 -5.02
N ILE A 62 21.34 -15.52 -5.17
CA ILE A 62 22.03 -14.81 -6.25
C ILE A 62 23.54 -14.93 -6.13
N TYR A 63 24.07 -14.91 -4.88
CA TYR A 63 25.49 -15.17 -4.63
C TYR A 63 25.90 -16.66 -4.73
N GLY A 64 24.98 -17.56 -5.08
CA GLY A 64 25.25 -19.00 -5.24
C GLY A 64 25.47 -19.74 -3.90
N SER A 65 25.16 -19.13 -2.78
CA SER A 65 25.31 -19.76 -1.47
C SER A 65 24.14 -20.71 -1.19
N ALA A 66 24.46 -21.91 -0.64
CA ALA A 66 23.43 -22.83 -0.18
C ALA A 66 22.59 -22.20 0.91
N SER A 67 21.27 -22.28 0.78
CA SER A 67 20.32 -21.71 1.72
C SER A 67 19.46 -22.81 2.34
N SER A 68 19.23 -22.68 3.65
CA SER A 68 18.26 -23.49 4.35
C SER A 68 17.40 -22.63 5.24
N VAL A 69 16.15 -23.03 5.48
CA VAL A 69 15.21 -22.30 6.33
C VAL A 69 15.80 -22.08 7.75
N GLY A 70 16.59 -23.03 8.25
CA GLY A 70 17.26 -22.93 9.54
C GLY A 70 18.35 -21.85 9.58
N LEU A 71 19.16 -21.72 8.51
CA LEU A 71 20.16 -20.66 8.37
C LEU A 71 19.52 -19.29 8.24
N MET A 72 18.42 -19.20 7.50
CA MET A 72 17.61 -18.02 7.32
C MET A 72 17.09 -17.47 8.66
N LEU A 73 16.49 -18.31 9.48
CA LEU A 73 15.99 -17.93 10.81
C LEU A 73 17.13 -17.56 11.78
N ARG A 74 18.28 -18.22 11.68
CA ARG A 74 19.46 -17.91 12.51
C ARG A 74 20.07 -16.57 12.13
N ARG A 75 20.14 -16.24 10.84
CA ARG A 75 20.59 -14.92 10.35
C ARG A 75 19.64 -13.81 10.77
N SER A 76 18.30 -14.04 10.75
CA SER A 76 17.31 -13.05 11.15
C SER A 76 17.43 -12.63 12.61
N LYS A 77 17.72 -13.55 13.53
CA LYS A 77 17.90 -13.27 14.96
C LYS A 77 19.06 -12.28 15.24
N PHE A 78 20.17 -12.41 14.53
CA PHE A 78 21.34 -11.53 14.69
C PHE A 78 21.14 -10.11 14.13
N SER A 79 20.21 -9.94 13.19
CA SER A 79 20.00 -8.66 12.50
C SER A 79 18.72 -7.93 12.93
N LEU A 80 17.94 -8.49 13.87
CA LEU A 80 16.60 -8.00 14.23
C LEU A 80 16.61 -6.52 14.62
N LYS A 81 17.54 -6.07 15.47
CA LYS A 81 17.68 -4.67 15.88
C LYS A 81 18.00 -3.76 14.67
N ARG A 82 18.83 -4.22 13.76
CA ARG A 82 19.22 -3.49 12.54
C ARG A 82 18.02 -3.30 11.61
N PHE A 83 17.25 -4.36 11.37
CA PHE A 83 16.08 -4.31 10.51
C PHE A 83 14.94 -3.51 11.14
N PHE A 84 14.77 -3.60 12.45
CA PHE A 84 13.75 -2.83 13.16
C PHE A 84 13.97 -1.31 12.99
N THR A 85 15.19 -0.83 13.23
CA THR A 85 15.49 0.61 13.06
C THR A 85 15.39 1.05 11.61
N THR A 86 15.78 0.20 10.66
CA THR A 86 15.63 0.49 9.22
C THR A 86 14.16 0.52 8.81
N THR A 87 13.34 -0.40 9.34
CA THR A 87 11.88 -0.41 9.10
C THR A 87 11.23 0.84 9.67
N LEU A 88 11.64 1.29 10.85
CA LEU A 88 11.14 2.54 11.42
C LEU A 88 11.47 3.73 10.51
N CYS A 89 12.70 3.83 10.01
CA CYS A 89 13.09 4.88 9.06
C CYS A 89 12.34 4.78 7.72
N TYR A 90 12.11 3.56 7.24
CA TYR A 90 11.29 3.29 6.06
C TYR A 90 9.85 3.78 6.26
N LEU A 91 9.21 3.42 7.37
CA LEU A 91 7.84 3.84 7.69
C LEU A 91 7.73 5.36 7.84
N LEU A 92 8.72 6.01 8.47
CA LEU A 92 8.75 7.47 8.56
C LEU A 92 8.89 8.13 7.19
N ALA A 93 9.74 7.60 6.31
CA ALA A 93 9.88 8.09 4.95
C ALA A 93 8.61 7.84 4.12
N ALA A 94 8.00 6.66 4.22
CA ALA A 94 6.74 6.33 3.57
C ALA A 94 5.61 7.24 4.06
N PHE A 95 5.52 7.46 5.37
CA PHE A 95 4.55 8.38 5.96
C PHE A 95 4.74 9.83 5.45
N ALA A 96 5.98 10.31 5.37
CA ALA A 96 6.27 11.64 4.85
C ALA A 96 5.83 11.78 3.39
N ILE A 97 6.11 10.78 2.54
CA ILE A 97 5.65 10.76 1.14
C ILE A 97 4.12 10.74 1.08
N ALA A 98 3.48 9.84 1.81
CA ALA A 98 2.01 9.73 1.85
C ALA A 98 1.36 11.02 2.38
N PHE A 99 1.95 11.67 3.39
CA PHE A 99 1.46 12.93 3.95
C PHE A 99 1.49 14.06 2.91
N VAL A 100 2.61 14.22 2.21
CA VAL A 100 2.74 15.22 1.14
C VAL A 100 1.72 14.94 0.03
N LEU A 101 1.60 13.70 -0.41
CA LEU A 101 0.62 13.31 -1.43
C LEU A 101 -0.82 13.57 -0.97
N ASN A 102 -1.16 13.27 0.29
CA ASN A 102 -2.47 13.56 0.85
C ASN A 102 -2.82 15.05 0.84
N ILE A 103 -1.86 15.93 1.10
CA ILE A 103 -2.06 17.39 0.97
C ILE A 103 -2.44 17.74 -0.47
N PHE A 104 -1.69 17.23 -1.46
CA PHE A 104 -2.01 17.47 -2.87
C PHE A 104 -3.40 16.94 -3.24
N VAL A 105 -3.72 15.71 -2.83
CA VAL A 105 -5.05 15.11 -3.05
C VAL A 105 -6.15 15.99 -2.47
N SER A 106 -5.98 16.43 -1.23
CA SER A 106 -6.98 17.27 -0.54
C SER A 106 -7.20 18.60 -1.27
N ILE A 107 -6.13 19.22 -1.76
CA ILE A 107 -6.22 20.45 -2.57
C ILE A 107 -6.96 20.17 -3.87
N PHE A 108 -6.59 19.13 -4.62
CA PHE A 108 -7.23 18.80 -5.89
C PHE A 108 -8.70 18.41 -5.73
N THR A 109 -9.04 17.63 -4.70
CA THR A 109 -10.43 17.27 -4.41
C THR A 109 -11.25 18.49 -4.00
N ALA A 110 -10.69 19.41 -3.22
CA ALA A 110 -11.35 20.67 -2.88
C ALA A 110 -11.63 21.53 -4.12
N PHE A 111 -10.68 21.64 -5.04
CA PHE A 111 -10.89 22.32 -6.31
C PHE A 111 -11.95 21.62 -7.16
N ALA A 112 -11.88 20.30 -7.30
CA ALA A 112 -12.84 19.53 -8.09
C ALA A 112 -14.27 19.69 -7.55
N THR A 113 -14.45 19.63 -6.23
CA THR A 113 -15.76 19.87 -5.60
C THR A 113 -16.24 21.31 -5.78
N LEU A 114 -15.35 22.30 -5.67
CA LEU A 114 -15.68 23.70 -5.91
C LEU A 114 -16.17 23.93 -7.34
N PHE A 115 -15.45 23.41 -8.35
CA PHE A 115 -15.86 23.53 -9.75
C PHE A 115 -17.18 22.82 -10.02
N ALA A 116 -17.40 21.66 -9.42
CA ALA A 116 -18.65 20.93 -9.58
C ALA A 116 -19.85 21.67 -8.95
N THR A 117 -19.65 22.28 -7.78
CA THR A 117 -20.70 23.11 -7.14
C THR A 117 -20.98 24.38 -7.95
N LEU A 118 -19.95 25.07 -8.44
CA LEU A 118 -20.12 26.24 -9.29
C LEU A 118 -20.84 25.88 -10.62
N GLY A 119 -20.50 24.74 -11.24
CA GLY A 119 -21.16 24.27 -12.46
C GLY A 119 -22.63 23.87 -12.27
N SER A 120 -23.04 23.57 -11.04
CA SER A 120 -24.44 23.21 -10.73
C SER A 120 -25.35 24.41 -10.36
N ILE A 121 -24.76 25.58 -10.13
CA ILE A 121 -25.54 26.82 -9.77
C ILE A 121 -26.61 27.14 -10.82
N PRO A 122 -26.36 27.12 -12.15
CA PRO A 122 -27.38 27.42 -13.15
C PRO A 122 -28.58 26.46 -13.12
N SER A 123 -28.35 25.15 -12.82
CA SER A 123 -29.42 24.18 -12.74
C SER A 123 -30.27 24.38 -11.47
N LEU A 124 -29.65 24.78 -10.34
CA LEU A 124 -30.37 25.12 -9.10
C LEU A 124 -31.22 26.39 -9.24
N LEU A 125 -30.70 27.41 -9.93
CA LEU A 125 -31.44 28.64 -10.19
C LEU A 125 -32.67 28.43 -11.08
N ASN A 126 -32.63 27.44 -11.97
CA ASN A 126 -33.74 27.07 -12.87
C ASN A 126 -34.70 26.04 -12.26
N GLY A 127 -34.64 25.76 -10.94
CA GLY A 127 -35.50 24.79 -10.26
C GLY A 127 -35.22 23.34 -10.60
N GLY A 128 -34.06 23.03 -11.19
CA GLY A 128 -33.61 21.67 -11.49
C GLY A 128 -33.07 20.94 -10.28
N VAL A 129 -33.22 19.62 -10.30
CA VAL A 129 -32.63 18.74 -9.26
C VAL A 129 -31.10 18.71 -9.48
N PHE A 130 -30.34 18.76 -8.38
CA PHE A 130 -28.90 18.63 -8.38
C PHE A 130 -28.47 17.27 -8.97
N HIS A 131 -28.11 17.24 -10.23
CA HIS A 131 -27.52 16.06 -10.86
C HIS A 131 -25.98 16.13 -10.73
N ALA A 132 -25.48 15.76 -9.57
CA ALA A 132 -24.03 15.57 -9.33
C ALA A 132 -23.42 14.37 -10.11
N GLY A 133 -24.14 13.86 -11.12
CA GLY A 133 -23.84 12.59 -11.77
C GLY A 133 -22.54 12.55 -12.59
N ALA A 134 -22.66 12.62 -13.91
CA ALA A 134 -21.57 12.32 -14.85
C ALA A 134 -20.43 13.36 -14.84
N GLY A 135 -20.73 14.63 -14.55
CA GLY A 135 -19.73 15.72 -14.56
C GLY A 135 -18.67 15.62 -13.45
N LEU A 136 -18.97 14.92 -12.34
CA LEU A 136 -18.05 14.71 -11.23
C LEU A 136 -17.23 13.40 -11.37
N ILE A 137 -17.73 12.41 -12.07
CA ILE A 137 -17.07 11.10 -12.18
C ILE A 137 -15.74 11.23 -12.92
N VAL A 138 -15.70 11.95 -14.02
CA VAL A 138 -14.50 12.10 -14.83
C VAL A 138 -13.35 12.78 -14.05
N PRO A 139 -13.53 13.97 -13.43
CA PRO A 139 -12.47 14.59 -12.64
C PRO A 139 -12.05 13.75 -11.44
N LEU A 140 -12.97 13.04 -10.77
CA LEU A 140 -12.63 12.14 -9.67
C LEU A 140 -11.77 10.96 -10.14
N VAL A 141 -12.09 10.35 -11.28
CA VAL A 141 -11.27 9.26 -11.86
C VAL A 141 -9.89 9.77 -12.24
N LEU A 142 -9.78 10.97 -12.85
CA LEU A 142 -8.49 11.57 -13.19
C LEU A 142 -7.65 11.87 -11.95
N VAL A 143 -8.25 12.44 -10.91
CA VAL A 143 -7.58 12.68 -9.62
C VAL A 143 -7.10 11.37 -9.03
N PHE A 144 -7.95 10.34 -8.97
CA PHE A 144 -7.59 9.02 -8.46
C PHE A 144 -6.40 8.42 -9.23
N LEU A 145 -6.42 8.50 -10.56
CA LEU A 145 -5.35 7.98 -11.41
C LEU A 145 -4.03 8.74 -11.19
N LEU A 146 -4.09 10.06 -11.06
CA LEU A 146 -2.94 10.91 -10.79
C LEU A 146 -2.33 10.59 -9.41
N VAL A 147 -3.17 10.43 -8.40
CA VAL A 147 -2.76 10.04 -7.04
C VAL A 147 -2.10 8.66 -7.06
N PHE A 148 -2.72 7.69 -7.71
CA PHE A 148 -2.18 6.34 -7.83
C PHE A 148 -0.79 6.34 -8.47
N VAL A 149 -0.61 7.07 -9.58
CA VAL A 149 0.68 7.20 -10.24
C VAL A 149 1.71 7.90 -9.36
N ALA A 150 1.31 8.96 -8.65
CA ALA A 150 2.19 9.71 -7.75
C ALA A 150 2.61 8.87 -6.52
N GLU A 151 1.70 8.09 -5.95
CA GLU A 151 1.99 7.16 -4.86
C GLU A 151 2.94 6.04 -5.30
N LEU A 152 2.70 5.48 -6.49
CA LEU A 152 3.58 4.49 -7.09
C LEU A 152 4.97 5.06 -7.37
N ALA A 153 5.07 6.30 -7.83
CA ALA A 153 6.34 7.00 -8.02
C ALA A 153 7.06 7.21 -6.69
N GLY A 154 6.35 7.65 -5.66
CA GLY A 154 6.90 7.84 -4.31
C GLY A 154 7.41 6.53 -3.69
N THR A 155 6.63 5.46 -3.76
CA THR A 155 7.00 4.15 -3.25
C THR A 155 8.17 3.52 -4.02
N SER A 156 8.33 3.83 -5.32
CA SER A 156 9.48 3.40 -6.11
C SER A 156 10.81 3.79 -5.47
N PHE A 157 10.90 4.98 -4.88
CA PHE A 157 12.13 5.45 -4.23
C PHE A 157 12.48 4.69 -2.97
N LEU A 158 11.51 4.06 -2.31
CA LEU A 158 11.71 3.27 -1.10
C LEU A 158 11.91 1.78 -1.38
N LEU A 159 11.78 1.36 -2.63
CA LEU A 159 11.77 -0.04 -3.04
C LEU A 159 13.03 -0.81 -2.63
N PHE A 160 14.20 -0.17 -2.72
CA PHE A 160 15.48 -0.80 -2.46
C PHE A 160 15.97 -0.67 -1.01
N VAL A 161 15.19 -0.08 -0.10
CA VAL A 161 15.61 0.12 1.30
C VAL A 161 15.99 -1.20 1.98
N TYR A 162 15.18 -2.24 1.82
CA TYR A 162 15.47 -3.56 2.41
C TYR A 162 16.61 -4.30 1.70
N PRO A 163 16.64 -4.42 0.36
CA PRO A 163 17.80 -4.96 -0.34
C PRO A 163 19.12 -4.27 0.01
N VAL A 164 19.13 -2.94 0.12
CA VAL A 164 20.31 -2.17 0.56
C VAL A 164 20.70 -2.54 1.99
N ALA A 165 19.73 -2.57 2.92
CA ALA A 165 20.00 -2.90 4.31
C ALA A 165 20.52 -4.34 4.50
N VAL A 166 20.19 -5.26 3.60
CA VAL A 166 20.68 -6.64 3.60
C VAL A 166 22.08 -6.74 3.04
N ASN A 167 22.34 -6.13 1.88
CA ASN A 167 23.53 -6.37 1.05
C ASN A 167 24.63 -5.33 1.25
N GLU A 168 24.35 -4.19 1.87
CA GLU A 168 25.33 -3.14 2.14
C GLU A 168 25.49 -2.91 3.65
N PRO A 169 26.67 -2.48 4.15
CA PRO A 169 26.88 -2.20 5.57
C PRO A 169 26.20 -0.91 6.05
N ILE A 170 25.18 -0.47 5.34
CA ILE A 170 24.45 0.79 5.54
C ILE A 170 23.17 0.52 6.34
N ARG A 171 22.74 1.46 7.19
CA ARG A 171 21.59 1.31 8.11
C ARG A 171 20.74 2.58 8.16
N ASN A 172 19.53 2.43 8.65
CA ASN A 172 18.62 3.51 8.99
C ASN A 172 18.37 4.47 7.80
N PHE A 173 18.38 5.77 8.03
CA PHE A 173 18.20 6.78 6.99
C PHE A 173 19.24 6.73 5.87
N ALA A 174 20.44 6.22 6.14
CA ALA A 174 21.44 6.05 5.09
C ALA A 174 20.98 5.00 4.05
N ALA A 175 20.29 3.94 4.47
CA ALA A 175 19.69 2.97 3.55
C ALA A 175 18.58 3.61 2.71
N VAL A 176 17.74 4.45 3.30
CA VAL A 176 16.70 5.21 2.59
C VAL A 176 17.35 6.13 1.54
N LYS A 177 18.35 6.93 1.95
CA LYS A 177 19.09 7.82 1.05
C LYS A 177 19.72 7.04 -0.11
N ARG A 178 20.33 5.90 0.19
CA ARG A 178 20.94 5.02 -0.81
C ARG A 178 19.93 4.47 -1.80
N SER A 179 18.75 4.04 -1.33
CA SER A 179 17.64 3.62 -2.18
C SER A 179 17.22 4.73 -3.15
N PHE A 180 17.05 5.96 -2.65
CA PHE A 180 16.77 7.12 -3.50
C PHE A 180 17.84 7.34 -4.58
N GLN A 181 19.12 7.27 -4.23
CA GLN A 181 20.22 7.45 -5.19
C GLN A 181 20.23 6.39 -6.30
N LEU A 182 19.94 5.12 -5.94
CA LEU A 182 19.88 4.02 -6.90
C LEU A 182 18.70 4.18 -7.84
N VAL A 183 17.52 4.46 -7.28
CA VAL A 183 16.28 4.61 -8.07
C VAL A 183 16.34 5.85 -8.96
N TRP A 184 16.82 7.00 -8.45
CA TRP A 184 16.85 8.25 -9.20
C TRP A 184 17.54 8.11 -10.55
N LYS A 185 18.68 7.43 -10.59
CA LYS A 185 19.45 7.23 -11.83
C LYS A 185 18.79 6.29 -12.84
N ARG A 186 17.86 5.44 -12.40
CA ARG A 186 17.19 4.42 -13.22
C ARG A 186 15.67 4.42 -13.02
N PHE A 187 15.12 5.57 -12.64
CA PHE A 187 13.72 5.74 -12.26
C PHE A 187 12.75 5.10 -13.26
N GLY A 188 12.87 5.39 -14.54
CA GLY A 188 11.95 4.88 -15.56
C GLY A 188 11.86 3.35 -15.60
N ARG A 189 12.98 2.65 -15.37
CA ARG A 189 13.01 1.19 -15.36
C ARG A 189 12.36 0.62 -14.09
N VAL A 190 12.74 1.17 -12.93
CA VAL A 190 12.18 0.76 -11.64
C VAL A 190 10.70 1.03 -11.58
N PHE A 191 10.30 2.24 -11.96
CA PHE A 191 8.91 2.65 -12.02
C PHE A 191 8.08 1.81 -13.01
N GLY A 192 8.63 1.53 -14.21
CA GLY A 192 7.97 0.69 -15.21
C GLY A 192 7.72 -0.75 -14.72
N CYS A 193 8.69 -1.36 -14.05
CA CYS A 193 8.51 -2.68 -13.45
C CYS A 193 7.44 -2.67 -12.35
N LEU A 194 7.44 -1.64 -11.48
CA LEU A 194 6.41 -1.47 -10.46
C LEU A 194 5.03 -1.21 -11.05
N LEU A 195 4.95 -0.42 -12.12
CA LEU A 195 3.68 -0.14 -12.79
C LEU A 195 3.04 -1.43 -13.32
N ILE A 196 3.83 -2.30 -13.94
CA ILE A 196 3.33 -3.61 -14.42
C ILE A 196 2.85 -4.46 -13.23
N LEU A 197 3.66 -4.56 -12.18
CA LEU A 197 3.30 -5.34 -10.99
C LEU A 197 2.05 -4.80 -10.31
N SER A 198 1.96 -3.48 -10.13
CA SER A 198 0.78 -2.81 -9.56
C SER A 198 -0.44 -2.93 -10.46
N GLY A 199 -0.26 -2.97 -11.78
CA GLY A 199 -1.33 -3.24 -12.74
C GLY A 199 -1.92 -4.64 -12.54
N ILE A 200 -1.07 -5.64 -12.36
CA ILE A 200 -1.53 -7.02 -12.04
C ILE A 200 -2.29 -7.03 -10.70
N ALA A 201 -1.72 -6.41 -9.66
CA ALA A 201 -2.38 -6.32 -8.36
C ALA A 201 -3.74 -5.58 -8.43
N LEU A 202 -3.82 -4.52 -9.24
CA LEU A 202 -5.06 -3.77 -9.47
C LEU A 202 -6.15 -4.63 -10.10
N VAL A 203 -5.81 -5.47 -11.09
CA VAL A 203 -6.78 -6.39 -11.70
C VAL A 203 -7.36 -7.35 -10.64
N PHE A 204 -6.51 -7.94 -9.80
CA PHE A 204 -6.96 -8.79 -8.70
C PHE A 204 -7.83 -8.01 -7.68
N ALA A 205 -7.45 -6.78 -7.35
CA ALA A 205 -8.21 -5.93 -6.45
C ALA A 205 -9.60 -5.59 -7.01
N LEU A 206 -9.71 -5.34 -8.31
CA LEU A 206 -11.00 -5.09 -8.98
C LEU A 206 -11.88 -6.33 -8.98
N ILE A 207 -11.32 -7.52 -9.24
CA ILE A 207 -12.08 -8.79 -9.17
C ILE A 207 -12.57 -9.02 -7.73
N PHE A 208 -11.70 -8.81 -6.74
CA PHE A 208 -12.05 -8.91 -5.32
C PHE A 208 -13.18 -7.93 -4.97
N ALA A 209 -13.07 -6.66 -5.36
CA ALA A 209 -14.07 -5.63 -5.12
C ALA A 209 -15.43 -5.99 -5.79
N ALA A 210 -15.40 -6.51 -7.02
CA ALA A 210 -16.59 -6.97 -7.71
C ALA A 210 -17.26 -8.14 -6.97
N CYS A 211 -16.48 -9.15 -6.55
CA CYS A 211 -17.01 -10.27 -5.76
C CYS A 211 -17.64 -9.78 -4.45
N MET A 212 -17.00 -8.83 -3.74
CA MET A 212 -17.54 -8.26 -2.51
C MET A 212 -18.82 -7.45 -2.75
N PHE A 213 -18.85 -6.67 -3.83
CA PHE A 213 -20.05 -5.92 -4.22
C PHE A 213 -21.25 -6.85 -4.49
N PHE A 214 -21.05 -7.88 -5.30
CA PHE A 214 -22.10 -8.87 -5.55
C PHE A 214 -22.48 -9.69 -4.32
N ALA A 215 -21.53 -9.97 -3.43
CA ALA A 215 -21.81 -10.66 -2.18
C ALA A 215 -22.73 -9.85 -1.25
N ILE A 216 -22.61 -8.52 -1.26
CA ILE A 216 -23.48 -7.63 -0.47
C ILE A 216 -24.87 -7.52 -1.10
N THR A 217 -24.96 -7.54 -2.43
CA THR A 217 -26.25 -7.41 -3.15
C THR A 217 -27.06 -8.72 -3.18
N LEU A 218 -26.36 -9.87 -3.18
CA LEU A 218 -26.99 -11.19 -3.16
C LEU A 218 -27.17 -11.66 -1.71
N SER A 219 -28.44 -11.71 -1.26
CA SER A 219 -28.77 -12.23 0.08
C SER A 219 -28.68 -13.75 0.14
N GLY A 220 -28.39 -14.30 1.32
CA GLY A 220 -28.41 -15.75 1.59
C GLY A 220 -27.12 -16.49 1.26
N VAL A 221 -27.25 -17.77 0.90
CA VAL A 221 -26.09 -18.68 0.68
C VAL A 221 -25.19 -18.22 -0.45
N ALA A 222 -25.72 -17.62 -1.51
CA ALA A 222 -24.97 -17.13 -2.64
C ALA A 222 -23.98 -16.02 -2.24
N GLY A 223 -24.41 -15.09 -1.37
CA GLY A 223 -23.53 -14.05 -0.83
C GLY A 223 -22.36 -14.62 -0.02
N ILE A 224 -22.64 -15.62 0.83
CA ILE A 224 -21.60 -16.28 1.65
C ILE A 224 -20.57 -16.99 0.75
N VAL A 225 -21.02 -17.70 -0.27
CA VAL A 225 -20.13 -18.37 -1.24
C VAL A 225 -19.22 -17.37 -1.95
N LEU A 226 -19.75 -16.22 -2.37
CA LEU A 226 -18.95 -15.17 -3.00
C LEU A 226 -17.91 -14.54 -2.04
N ILE A 227 -18.26 -14.36 -0.78
CA ILE A 227 -17.29 -13.89 0.24
C ILE A 227 -16.16 -14.92 0.40
N CYS A 228 -16.50 -16.20 0.53
CA CYS A 228 -15.49 -17.25 0.65
C CYS A 228 -14.57 -17.30 -0.59
N LEU A 229 -15.15 -17.18 -1.78
CA LEU A 229 -14.37 -17.11 -3.04
C LEU A 229 -13.46 -15.89 -3.10
N ALA A 230 -13.97 -14.72 -2.70
CA ALA A 230 -13.17 -13.49 -2.65
C ALA A 230 -11.99 -13.60 -1.68
N VAL A 231 -12.22 -14.15 -0.48
CA VAL A 231 -11.17 -14.39 0.52
C VAL A 231 -10.14 -15.38 -0.01
N LEU A 232 -10.58 -16.48 -0.64
CA LEU A 232 -9.68 -17.46 -1.24
C LEU A 232 -8.82 -16.83 -2.34
N LEU A 233 -9.41 -16.05 -3.24
CA LEU A 233 -8.70 -15.32 -4.30
C LEU A 233 -7.66 -14.37 -3.70
N TYR A 234 -8.01 -13.64 -2.66
CA TYR A 234 -7.09 -12.73 -1.97
C TYR A 234 -5.91 -13.47 -1.33
N LEU A 235 -6.17 -14.61 -0.68
CA LEU A 235 -5.12 -15.44 -0.10
C LEU A 235 -4.18 -16.01 -1.17
N VAL A 236 -4.72 -16.48 -2.30
CA VAL A 236 -3.92 -16.94 -3.45
C VAL A 236 -3.06 -15.81 -3.99
N MET A 237 -3.63 -14.62 -4.17
CA MET A 237 -2.90 -13.44 -4.60
C MET A 237 -1.72 -13.13 -3.66
N LEU A 238 -1.96 -13.08 -2.35
CA LEU A 238 -0.90 -12.81 -1.36
C LEU A 238 0.21 -13.85 -1.40
N LEU A 239 -0.15 -15.13 -1.54
CA LEU A 239 0.80 -16.25 -1.50
C LEU A 239 1.73 -16.25 -2.72
N PHE A 240 1.26 -15.84 -3.87
CA PHE A 240 2.05 -15.83 -5.11
C PHE A 240 2.67 -14.46 -5.43
N LEU A 241 1.91 -13.38 -5.26
CA LEU A 241 2.37 -12.05 -5.67
C LEU A 241 3.47 -11.51 -4.75
N SER A 242 3.35 -11.73 -3.43
CA SER A 242 4.32 -11.20 -2.47
C SER A 242 5.75 -11.77 -2.63
N PRO A 243 5.98 -13.10 -2.74
CA PRO A 243 7.33 -13.61 -3.01
C PRO A 243 7.84 -13.26 -4.40
N TYR A 244 6.95 -13.16 -5.40
CA TYR A 244 7.33 -12.73 -6.73
C TYR A 244 7.79 -11.26 -6.76
N GLU A 245 7.08 -10.38 -6.05
CA GLU A 245 7.48 -8.98 -5.87
C GLU A 245 8.86 -8.88 -5.22
N ALA A 246 9.10 -9.60 -4.13
CA ALA A 246 10.38 -9.58 -3.46
C ALA A 246 11.53 -10.10 -4.35
N ALA A 247 11.29 -11.14 -5.14
CA ALA A 247 12.25 -11.66 -6.10
C ALA A 247 12.55 -10.62 -7.19
N LEU A 248 11.53 -10.01 -7.78
CA LEU A 248 11.66 -8.97 -8.78
C LEU A 248 12.46 -7.77 -8.24
N VAL A 249 12.11 -7.29 -7.04
CA VAL A 249 12.80 -6.18 -6.37
C VAL A 249 14.27 -6.49 -6.12
N THR A 250 14.57 -7.72 -5.69
CA THR A 250 15.95 -8.17 -5.46
C THR A 250 16.76 -8.18 -6.75
N VAL A 251 16.23 -8.80 -7.80
CA VAL A 251 16.89 -8.83 -9.11
C VAL A 251 17.09 -7.41 -9.67
N LEU A 252 16.08 -6.57 -9.54
CA LEU A 252 16.12 -5.19 -10.01
C LEU A 252 17.17 -4.35 -9.24
N TYR A 253 17.31 -4.58 -7.93
CA TYR A 253 18.36 -3.98 -7.12
C TYR A 253 19.75 -4.38 -7.62
N PHE A 254 20.01 -5.67 -7.80
CA PHE A 254 21.30 -6.18 -8.28
C PHE A 254 21.62 -5.66 -9.70
N ASP A 255 20.67 -5.70 -10.62
CA ASP A 255 20.85 -5.14 -11.97
C ASP A 255 21.16 -3.63 -11.92
N THR A 256 20.44 -2.88 -11.10
CA THR A 256 20.65 -1.43 -10.96
C THR A 256 22.01 -1.13 -10.37
N ARG A 257 22.43 -1.85 -9.33
CA ARG A 257 23.72 -1.70 -8.66
C ARG A 257 24.87 -2.06 -9.59
N THR A 258 24.79 -3.20 -10.27
CA THR A 258 25.81 -3.65 -11.21
C THR A 258 26.04 -2.66 -12.36
N ARG A 259 24.95 -2.09 -12.89
CA ARG A 259 25.06 -1.07 -13.95
C ARG A 259 25.63 0.25 -13.49
N MET A 260 25.57 0.55 -12.19
CA MET A 260 26.09 1.80 -11.63
C MET A 260 27.51 1.69 -11.10
N GLU A 261 27.84 0.57 -10.48
CA GLU A 261 29.08 0.35 -9.72
C GLU A 261 30.03 -0.68 -10.40
N GLY A 262 29.56 -1.28 -11.51
CA GLY A 262 30.29 -2.38 -12.14
C GLY A 262 30.08 -3.71 -11.41
N THR A 263 30.93 -4.69 -11.70
CA THR A 263 30.84 -6.05 -11.11
C THR A 263 31.83 -6.27 -9.96
N ALA A 264 32.69 -5.31 -9.64
CA ALA A 264 33.74 -5.46 -8.64
C ALA A 264 33.20 -5.85 -7.24
N TRP A 265 32.04 -5.32 -6.86
CA TRP A 265 31.39 -5.61 -5.56
C TRP A 265 30.81 -7.04 -5.45
N LEU A 266 30.65 -7.78 -6.57
CA LEU A 266 30.18 -9.19 -6.56
C LEU A 266 31.25 -10.15 -6.03
N GLY A 267 32.51 -9.77 -6.05
CA GLY A 267 33.62 -10.57 -5.56
C GLY A 267 34.02 -10.30 -4.11
N GLU A 268 33.40 -9.35 -3.44
CA GLU A 268 33.65 -9.06 -2.01
C GLU A 268 32.65 -9.84 -1.16
N PRO A 269 33.11 -10.80 -0.34
CA PRO A 269 32.25 -11.62 0.53
C PRO A 269 31.59 -10.82 1.66
#